data_1ca9e818477f2af6c58d89d500c6e067
#
_entry.id   1ca9e818477f2af6c58d89d500c6e067
#
_cell.length_a   1.000
_cell.length_b   1.000
_cell.length_c   1.000
_cell.angle_alpha   90.00
_cell.angle_beta   90.00
_cell.angle_gamma   90.00
#
_symmetry.space_group_name_H-M   'P 1'
#
loop_
_entity.id
_entity.type
_entity.pdbx_description
1 polymer ?
#
loop_
_entity_poly.entity_id
_entity_poly.type
_entity_poly.pdbx_seq_one_letter_code
_entity_poly.pdbx_strand_id
1 'polypeptide(L)'
;TPQEHQDIELKFGGQNYSPLEDVIVSHVKDSSTLICRKPSKDNVLKFVEEEIIDGLCCYSAVNQGQLNQTIVDAVVNHLTHEKLPTVPRSIRHKYMSAFLLAVTQLTGMDRVVPKVAGVESWELTFKLCRRWGYDVKKIPQIKAIIVGATGNFHGRSVAAVSMSDDPDAKKSFGPFVPGIELVPFNNLEALEELFDKKGEYIAAYSVEPIQGEAGVIVPDENYWPEVSKLCKKHNILLAFDEVQTGYGRTGKNFAHQLYNVKPDLMGCGKATGGGILPISFVAGRDDV
;
A
#
# COMPACT_ATOMS: atom_id res chain seq x y z
N THR A 1 0.14 -6.81 -33.35
CA THR A 1 -0.07 -5.34 -33.48
C THR A 1 -0.72 -4.79 -32.21
N PRO A 2 -0.59 -3.47 -31.90
CA PRO A 2 -1.35 -2.87 -30.79
C PRO A 2 -2.86 -3.11 -30.88
N GLN A 3 -3.44 -3.07 -32.09
CA GLN A 3 -4.86 -3.38 -32.26
C GLN A 3 -5.20 -4.81 -31.85
N GLU A 4 -4.38 -5.79 -32.20
CA GLU A 4 -4.59 -7.19 -31.78
C GLU A 4 -4.54 -7.32 -30.24
N HIS A 5 -3.62 -6.60 -29.55
CA HIS A 5 -3.58 -6.59 -28.09
C HIS A 5 -4.85 -5.99 -27.50
N GLN A 6 -5.30 -4.83 -28.00
CA GLN A 6 -6.56 -4.21 -27.57
C GLN A 6 -7.76 -5.14 -27.79
N ASP A 7 -7.86 -5.77 -28.98
CA ASP A 7 -8.95 -6.68 -29.29
C ASP A 7 -8.98 -7.90 -28.35
N ILE A 8 -7.80 -8.41 -27.99
CA ILE A 8 -7.66 -9.51 -27.03
C ILE A 8 -8.08 -9.04 -25.63
N GLU A 9 -7.61 -7.88 -25.19
CA GLU A 9 -7.95 -7.34 -23.88
C GLU A 9 -9.44 -6.98 -23.76
N LEU A 10 -10.03 -6.40 -24.81
CA LEU A 10 -11.47 -6.12 -24.88
C LEU A 10 -12.31 -7.40 -24.86
N LYS A 11 -11.85 -8.47 -25.50
CA LYS A 11 -12.58 -9.72 -25.60
C LYS A 11 -12.46 -10.59 -24.34
N PHE A 12 -11.28 -10.64 -23.74
CA PHE A 12 -10.96 -11.59 -22.66
C PHE A 12 -10.65 -10.94 -21.32
N GLY A 13 -10.37 -9.63 -21.27
CA GLY A 13 -10.12 -8.89 -20.06
C GLY A 13 -11.40 -8.56 -19.29
N GLY A 14 -11.28 -8.38 -17.97
CA GLY A 14 -12.40 -8.04 -17.10
C GLY A 14 -12.87 -6.59 -17.20
N GLN A 15 -12.24 -5.76 -18.03
CA GLN A 15 -12.56 -4.34 -18.24
C GLN A 15 -12.63 -3.51 -16.95
N ASN A 16 -11.88 -3.91 -15.94
CA ASN A 16 -11.85 -3.29 -14.61
C ASN A 16 -10.92 -2.06 -14.52
N TYR A 17 -10.21 -1.75 -15.59
CA TYR A 17 -9.39 -0.56 -15.79
C TYR A 17 -9.62 0.04 -17.17
N SER A 18 -9.66 1.36 -17.25
CA SER A 18 -9.60 2.07 -18.52
C SER A 18 -8.14 2.40 -18.82
N PRO A 19 -7.60 2.02 -20.00
CA PRO A 19 -6.27 2.44 -20.39
C PRO A 19 -6.15 3.97 -20.40
N LEU A 20 -5.02 4.50 -19.96
CA LEU A 20 -4.76 5.95 -19.98
C LEU A 20 -4.51 6.44 -21.41
N GLU A 21 -3.86 5.62 -22.24
CA GLU A 21 -3.55 5.90 -23.64
C GLU A 21 -3.59 4.60 -24.46
N ASP A 22 -3.79 4.72 -25.78
CA ASP A 22 -3.74 3.61 -26.72
C ASP A 22 -2.28 3.28 -27.11
N VAL A 23 -1.48 2.90 -26.11
CA VAL A 23 -0.08 2.55 -26.29
C VAL A 23 0.19 1.15 -25.75
N ILE A 24 1.09 0.43 -26.40
CA ILE A 24 1.60 -0.86 -25.94
C ILE A 24 3.08 -0.70 -25.57
N VAL A 25 3.40 -0.94 -24.31
CA VAL A 25 4.80 -0.94 -23.84
C VAL A 25 5.53 -2.14 -24.43
N SER A 26 6.62 -1.90 -25.16
CA SER A 26 7.46 -2.95 -25.77
C SER A 26 8.58 -3.39 -24.84
N HIS A 27 9.33 -2.44 -24.34
CA HIS A 27 10.46 -2.69 -23.43
C HIS A 27 10.90 -1.41 -22.71
N VAL A 28 11.81 -1.56 -21.78
CA VAL A 28 12.43 -0.47 -21.04
C VAL A 28 13.69 -0.03 -21.78
N LYS A 29 13.85 1.27 -22.07
CA LYS A 29 15.07 1.83 -22.62
C LYS A 29 16.09 2.13 -21.52
N ASP A 30 15.63 2.75 -20.44
CA ASP A 30 16.40 3.07 -19.24
C ASP A 30 15.50 3.11 -18.00
N SER A 31 16.04 3.50 -16.86
CA SER A 31 15.31 3.48 -15.57
C SER A 31 13.99 4.27 -15.55
N SER A 32 13.80 5.20 -16.46
CA SER A 32 12.64 6.12 -16.50
C SER A 32 11.97 6.22 -17.86
N THR A 33 12.50 5.56 -18.89
CA THR A 33 12.00 5.68 -20.28
C THR A 33 11.51 4.34 -20.80
N LEU A 34 10.27 4.31 -21.26
CA LEU A 34 9.65 3.17 -21.90
C LEU A 34 9.63 3.36 -23.41
N ILE A 35 9.84 2.27 -24.16
CA ILE A 35 9.59 2.22 -25.58
C ILE A 35 8.19 1.66 -25.81
N CYS A 36 7.33 2.49 -26.39
CA CYS A 36 5.94 2.19 -26.62
C CYS A 36 5.62 2.17 -28.12
N ARG A 37 4.64 1.37 -28.49
CA ARG A 37 4.04 1.36 -29.85
C ARG A 37 2.67 1.98 -29.79
N LYS A 38 2.42 2.96 -30.65
CA LYS A 38 1.13 3.62 -30.78
C LYS A 38 0.72 3.76 -32.25
N PRO A 39 -0.57 3.96 -32.55
CA PRO A 39 -1.02 4.27 -33.91
C PRO A 39 -0.33 5.52 -34.45
N SER A 40 0.06 5.49 -35.73
CA SER A 40 0.60 6.68 -36.41
C SER A 40 -0.50 7.73 -36.58
N LYS A 41 -0.17 9.01 -36.38
CA LYS A 41 -1.09 10.12 -36.62
C LYS A 41 -1.57 10.21 -38.08
N ASP A 42 -0.70 9.83 -39.01
CA ASP A 42 -0.97 9.94 -40.45
C ASP A 42 -1.68 8.70 -41.01
N ASN A 43 -1.57 7.56 -40.35
CA ASN A 43 -2.18 6.32 -40.79
C ASN A 43 -2.39 5.35 -39.63
N VAL A 44 -3.61 5.21 -39.15
CA VAL A 44 -3.99 4.37 -38.01
C VAL A 44 -3.67 2.87 -38.20
N LEU A 45 -3.42 2.40 -39.42
CA LEU A 45 -2.97 1.04 -39.68
C LEU A 45 -1.47 0.84 -39.53
N LYS A 46 -0.71 1.95 -39.38
CA LYS A 46 0.72 1.92 -39.09
C LYS A 46 0.98 2.25 -37.63
N PHE A 47 1.96 1.58 -37.06
CA PHE A 47 2.41 1.82 -35.68
C PHE A 47 3.81 2.41 -35.71
N VAL A 48 4.04 3.35 -34.81
CA VAL A 48 5.35 3.99 -34.61
C VAL A 48 5.84 3.68 -33.20
N GLU A 49 7.15 3.56 -33.06
CA GLU A 49 7.77 3.50 -31.74
C GLU A 49 8.00 4.92 -31.22
N GLU A 50 7.72 5.11 -29.96
CA GLU A 50 7.89 6.37 -29.26
C GLU A 50 8.50 6.14 -27.89
N GLU A 51 9.36 7.04 -27.48
CA GLU A 51 9.90 7.10 -26.13
C GLU A 51 8.93 7.84 -25.21
N ILE A 52 8.53 7.20 -24.12
CA ILE A 52 7.65 7.80 -23.12
C ILE A 52 8.38 7.79 -21.78
N ILE A 53 8.42 8.95 -21.11
CA ILE A 53 8.94 9.05 -19.74
C ILE A 53 7.89 8.48 -18.78
N ASP A 54 8.27 7.46 -18.00
CA ASP A 54 7.43 6.86 -16.97
C ASP A 54 7.39 7.74 -15.71
N GLY A 55 6.50 8.72 -15.69
CA GLY A 55 6.24 9.54 -14.52
C GLY A 55 5.31 8.86 -13.50
N LEU A 56 4.60 7.79 -13.89
CA LEU A 56 3.68 7.07 -13.02
C LEU A 56 4.40 6.09 -12.08
N CYS A 57 5.53 5.53 -12.51
CA CYS A 57 6.36 4.59 -11.74
C CYS A 57 5.57 3.40 -11.19
N CYS A 58 4.59 2.89 -11.95
CA CYS A 58 3.66 1.84 -11.51
C CYS A 58 3.08 2.14 -10.11
N TYR A 59 2.52 3.34 -9.94
CA TYR A 59 1.95 3.85 -8.67
C TYR A 59 2.93 3.77 -7.49
N SER A 60 4.20 4.16 -7.71
CA SER A 60 5.31 4.09 -6.75
C SER A 60 5.86 2.66 -6.46
N ALA A 61 5.68 1.71 -7.36
CA ALA A 61 6.29 0.39 -7.23
C ALA A 61 7.75 0.35 -7.72
N VAL A 62 8.15 1.29 -8.59
CA VAL A 62 9.48 1.37 -9.19
C VAL A 62 10.20 2.67 -8.82
N ASN A 63 10.19 3.04 -7.53
CA ASN A 63 10.85 4.24 -7.03
C ASN A 63 12.34 4.32 -7.38
N GLN A 64 13.00 3.18 -7.49
CA GLN A 64 14.41 3.02 -7.87
C GLN A 64 14.65 3.01 -9.38
N GLY A 65 13.60 3.25 -10.17
CA GLY A 65 13.61 3.11 -11.63
C GLY A 65 13.26 1.70 -12.11
N GLN A 66 12.89 1.61 -13.38
CA GLN A 66 12.57 0.34 -14.03
C GLN A 66 13.82 -0.56 -14.11
N LEU A 67 13.66 -1.85 -13.86
CA LEU A 67 14.68 -2.87 -13.99
C LEU A 67 16.04 -2.49 -13.37
N ASN A 68 16.02 -1.95 -12.13
CA ASN A 68 17.27 -1.60 -11.43
C ASN A 68 18.24 -2.77 -11.43
N GLN A 69 19.43 -2.58 -11.99
CA GLN A 69 20.37 -3.67 -12.27
C GLN A 69 20.81 -4.42 -11.01
N THR A 70 21.01 -3.73 -9.89
CA THR A 70 21.39 -4.37 -8.63
C THR A 70 20.31 -5.34 -8.15
N ILE A 71 19.05 -4.99 -8.31
CA ILE A 71 17.90 -5.84 -7.92
C ILE A 71 17.77 -7.01 -8.89
N VAL A 72 17.87 -6.74 -10.20
CA VAL A 72 17.84 -7.79 -11.25
C VAL A 72 18.93 -8.83 -11.01
N ASP A 73 20.16 -8.38 -10.81
CA ASP A 73 21.32 -9.27 -10.59
C ASP A 73 21.13 -10.13 -9.33
N ALA A 74 20.61 -9.56 -8.25
CA ALA A 74 20.32 -10.30 -7.04
C ALA A 74 19.27 -11.40 -7.30
N VAL A 75 18.17 -11.08 -7.99
CA VAL A 75 17.12 -12.06 -8.33
C VAL A 75 17.66 -13.15 -9.24
N VAL A 76 18.38 -12.80 -10.30
CA VAL A 76 19.00 -13.76 -11.23
C VAL A 76 19.99 -14.67 -10.49
N ASN A 77 20.85 -14.11 -9.63
CA ASN A 77 21.78 -14.88 -8.81
C ASN A 77 21.06 -15.93 -7.94
N HIS A 78 19.98 -15.51 -7.25
CA HIS A 78 19.21 -16.43 -6.41
C HIS A 78 18.54 -17.57 -7.20
N LEU A 79 18.06 -17.29 -8.40
CA LEU A 79 17.40 -18.29 -9.23
C LEU A 79 18.38 -19.25 -9.92
N THR A 80 19.49 -18.73 -10.43
CA THR A 80 20.39 -19.50 -11.32
C THR A 80 21.58 -20.11 -10.58
N HIS A 81 22.21 -19.38 -9.68
CA HIS A 81 23.43 -19.80 -8.97
C HIS A 81 23.13 -20.40 -7.61
N GLU A 82 22.34 -19.73 -6.78
CA GLU A 82 22.01 -20.24 -5.44
C GLU A 82 20.93 -21.31 -5.47
N LYS A 83 20.11 -21.36 -6.52
CA LYS A 83 19.04 -22.36 -6.74
C LYS A 83 18.14 -22.50 -5.51
N LEU A 84 17.67 -21.37 -5.00
CA LEU A 84 16.88 -21.34 -3.78
C LEU A 84 15.51 -22.01 -3.99
N PRO A 85 15.14 -22.98 -3.13
CA PRO A 85 13.84 -23.62 -3.25
C PRO A 85 12.73 -22.71 -2.70
N THR A 86 11.51 -22.90 -3.22
CA THR A 86 10.30 -22.38 -2.58
C THR A 86 9.92 -23.34 -1.45
N VAL A 87 9.82 -22.81 -0.23
CA VAL A 87 9.48 -23.60 0.96
C VAL A 87 8.31 -22.97 1.72
N PRO A 88 7.46 -23.77 2.38
CA PRO A 88 6.39 -23.24 3.23
C PRO A 88 6.98 -22.52 4.46
N ARG A 89 6.23 -21.57 5.02
CA ARG A 89 6.68 -20.79 6.19
C ARG A 89 7.00 -21.61 7.44
N SER A 90 6.52 -22.82 7.54
CA SER A 90 6.86 -23.78 8.59
C SER A 90 8.31 -24.27 8.51
N ILE A 91 8.97 -24.10 7.36
CA ILE A 91 10.38 -24.43 7.16
C ILE A 91 11.18 -23.12 7.14
N ARG A 92 12.25 -23.07 7.94
CA ARG A 92 13.12 -21.89 7.97
C ARG A 92 13.95 -21.79 6.71
N HIS A 93 13.96 -20.58 6.13
CA HIS A 93 14.75 -20.24 4.94
C HIS A 93 15.85 -19.24 5.32
N LYS A 94 17.07 -19.41 4.76
CA LYS A 94 18.25 -18.58 5.11
C LYS A 94 18.02 -17.07 4.93
N TYR A 95 17.20 -16.66 3.94
CA TYR A 95 16.92 -15.26 3.68
C TYR A 95 15.73 -14.70 4.45
N MET A 96 14.89 -15.53 5.05
CA MET A 96 13.75 -15.01 5.84
C MET A 96 14.25 -14.23 7.06
N SER A 97 15.23 -14.76 7.78
CA SER A 97 15.82 -14.06 8.94
C SER A 97 16.53 -12.77 8.53
N ALA A 98 17.25 -12.78 7.39
CA ALA A 98 17.89 -11.58 6.85
C ALA A 98 16.86 -10.50 6.48
N PHE A 99 15.74 -10.89 5.82
CA PHE A 99 14.64 -9.99 5.50
C PHE A 99 14.03 -9.39 6.76
N LEU A 100 13.68 -10.22 7.75
CA LEU A 100 13.07 -9.74 9.00
C LEU A 100 14.01 -8.75 9.73
N LEU A 101 15.31 -9.07 9.81
CA LEU A 101 16.30 -8.20 10.43
C LEU A 101 16.44 -6.87 9.67
N ALA A 102 16.54 -6.92 8.34
CA ALA A 102 16.66 -5.71 7.53
C ALA A 102 15.43 -4.80 7.67
N VAL A 103 14.23 -5.36 7.66
CA VAL A 103 12.99 -4.58 7.82
C VAL A 103 12.88 -3.99 9.23
N THR A 104 13.17 -4.75 10.30
CA THR A 104 13.14 -4.22 11.67
C THR A 104 14.16 -3.09 11.86
N GLN A 105 15.36 -3.21 11.30
CA GLN A 105 16.37 -2.15 11.33
C GLN A 105 15.93 -0.90 10.54
N LEU A 106 15.33 -1.09 9.36
CA LEU A 106 14.89 0.01 8.50
C LEU A 106 13.70 0.77 9.09
N THR A 107 12.74 0.05 9.66
CA THR A 107 11.49 0.61 10.20
C THR A 107 11.60 1.03 11.66
N GLY A 108 12.55 0.48 12.40
CA GLY A 108 12.64 0.63 13.86
C GLY A 108 11.48 -0.07 14.61
N MET A 109 10.76 -0.99 13.96
CA MET A 109 9.67 -1.78 14.55
C MET A 109 10.18 -3.09 15.15
N ASP A 110 9.42 -3.68 16.07
CA ASP A 110 9.84 -4.87 16.82
C ASP A 110 9.58 -6.17 16.07
N ARG A 111 8.46 -6.24 15.33
CA ARG A 111 7.98 -7.44 14.63
C ARG A 111 7.63 -7.15 13.18
N VAL A 112 7.82 -8.16 12.34
CA VAL A 112 7.52 -8.09 10.90
C VAL A 112 6.80 -9.35 10.44
N VAL A 113 5.73 -9.19 9.68
CA VAL A 113 5.01 -10.29 9.02
C VAL A 113 5.01 -10.05 7.51
N PRO A 114 5.76 -10.84 6.72
CA PRO A 114 5.75 -10.72 5.26
C PRO A 114 4.39 -11.14 4.67
N LYS A 115 4.01 -10.45 3.60
CA LYS A 115 2.82 -10.69 2.78
C LYS A 115 3.20 -10.57 1.30
N VAL A 116 2.24 -10.69 0.39
CA VAL A 116 2.47 -10.60 -1.05
C VAL A 116 2.01 -9.24 -1.60
N ALA A 117 0.73 -8.90 -1.47
CA ALA A 117 0.17 -7.67 -2.01
C ALA A 117 -0.01 -6.60 -0.93
N GLY A 118 0.01 -5.31 -1.32
CA GLY A 118 -0.22 -4.20 -0.40
C GLY A 118 -1.57 -4.31 0.34
N VAL A 119 -2.64 -4.72 -0.34
CA VAL A 119 -3.94 -4.95 0.30
C VAL A 119 -3.89 -6.03 1.38
N GLU A 120 -3.07 -7.07 1.21
CA GLU A 120 -2.90 -8.10 2.24
C GLU A 120 -2.17 -7.55 3.47
N SER A 121 -1.21 -6.62 3.29
CA SER A 121 -0.58 -5.96 4.44
C SER A 121 -1.57 -5.09 5.18
N TRP A 122 -2.42 -4.33 4.47
CA TRP A 122 -3.46 -3.54 5.09
C TRP A 122 -4.51 -4.41 5.80
N GLU A 123 -5.00 -5.50 5.19
CA GLU A 123 -5.93 -6.43 5.85
C GLU A 123 -5.35 -7.08 7.10
N LEU A 124 -4.07 -7.42 7.07
CA LEU A 124 -3.40 -7.92 8.26
C LEU A 124 -3.31 -6.84 9.34
N THR A 125 -2.95 -5.60 8.99
CA THR A 125 -2.97 -4.46 9.91
C THR A 125 -4.35 -4.28 10.53
N PHE A 126 -5.41 -4.28 9.72
CA PHE A 126 -6.79 -4.21 10.18
C PHE A 126 -7.15 -5.33 11.18
N LYS A 127 -6.75 -6.57 10.88
CA LYS A 127 -6.98 -7.72 11.76
C LYS A 127 -6.19 -7.61 13.07
N LEU A 128 -4.93 -7.20 13.02
CA LEU A 128 -4.09 -7.02 14.21
C LEU A 128 -4.67 -5.93 15.12
N CYS A 129 -5.08 -4.80 14.56
CA CYS A 129 -5.74 -3.73 15.31
C CYS A 129 -7.01 -4.24 16.03
N ARG A 130 -7.85 -5.01 15.35
CA ARG A 130 -9.03 -5.62 15.99
C ARG A 130 -8.66 -6.59 17.11
N ARG A 131 -7.68 -7.45 16.86
CA ARG A 131 -7.21 -8.42 17.85
C ARG A 131 -6.67 -7.70 19.10
N TRP A 132 -5.83 -6.70 18.91
CA TRP A 132 -5.32 -5.87 20.00
C TRP A 132 -6.48 -5.19 20.77
N GLY A 133 -7.46 -4.67 20.05
CA GLY A 133 -8.65 -4.09 20.65
C GLY A 133 -9.38 -5.07 21.60
N TYR A 134 -9.51 -6.34 21.21
CA TYR A 134 -10.14 -7.36 22.04
C TYR A 134 -9.22 -7.89 23.13
N ASP A 135 -7.98 -8.23 22.80
CA ASP A 135 -7.07 -8.96 23.69
C ASP A 135 -6.35 -8.03 24.67
N VAL A 136 -6.03 -6.80 24.28
CA VAL A 136 -5.27 -5.83 25.08
C VAL A 136 -6.14 -4.70 25.60
N LYS A 137 -6.83 -3.96 24.74
CA LYS A 137 -7.72 -2.86 25.15
C LYS A 137 -9.00 -3.34 25.84
N LYS A 138 -9.36 -4.63 25.71
CA LYS A 138 -10.54 -5.27 26.32
C LYS A 138 -11.87 -4.73 25.79
N ILE A 139 -11.92 -4.30 24.54
CA ILE A 139 -13.16 -3.97 23.87
C ILE A 139 -14.06 -5.22 23.85
N PRO A 140 -15.36 -5.10 24.17
CA PRO A 140 -16.28 -6.24 24.08
C PRO A 140 -16.31 -6.85 22.68
N GLN A 141 -16.43 -8.18 22.60
CA GLN A 141 -16.44 -8.90 21.32
C GLN A 141 -17.44 -8.29 20.33
N ILE A 142 -17.07 -8.23 19.04
CA ILE A 142 -17.82 -7.65 17.94
C ILE A 142 -18.04 -6.11 17.99
N LYS A 143 -17.51 -5.42 19.01
CA LYS A 143 -17.67 -3.97 19.16
C LYS A 143 -16.46 -3.14 18.70
N ALA A 144 -15.33 -3.78 18.39
CA ALA A 144 -14.13 -3.05 17.96
C ALA A 144 -14.36 -2.27 16.66
N ILE A 145 -14.05 -0.98 16.72
CA ILE A 145 -14.14 -0.03 15.61
C ILE A 145 -12.72 0.25 15.11
N ILE A 146 -12.56 0.26 13.79
CA ILE A 146 -11.39 0.81 13.11
C ILE A 146 -11.83 2.09 12.41
N VAL A 147 -11.16 3.18 12.70
CA VAL A 147 -11.41 4.47 12.06
C VAL A 147 -10.48 4.63 10.87
N GLY A 148 -11.01 5.09 9.76
CA GLY A 148 -10.27 5.51 8.56
C GLY A 148 -10.54 6.97 8.23
N ALA A 149 -9.89 7.46 7.19
CA ALA A 149 -10.17 8.79 6.64
C ALA A 149 -10.97 8.70 5.34
N THR A 150 -11.78 9.70 5.02
CA THR A 150 -12.39 9.82 3.68
C THR A 150 -11.33 10.02 2.61
N GLY A 151 -11.59 9.61 1.38
CA GLY A 151 -10.63 9.66 0.28
C GLY A 151 -9.52 8.61 0.36
N ASN A 152 -9.63 7.61 1.25
CA ASN A 152 -8.61 6.57 1.40
C ASN A 152 -8.61 5.58 0.22
N PHE A 153 -7.42 4.98 0.02
CA PHE A 153 -7.27 3.83 -0.86
C PHE A 153 -6.35 2.78 -0.22
N HIS A 154 -6.93 1.67 0.21
CA HIS A 154 -6.19 0.56 0.83
C HIS A 154 -6.19 -0.72 -0.01
N GLY A 155 -6.71 -0.66 -1.22
CA GLY A 155 -6.84 -1.80 -2.14
C GLY A 155 -8.29 -2.10 -2.50
N ARG A 156 -8.51 -3.28 -3.09
CA ARG A 156 -9.81 -3.66 -3.69
C ARG A 156 -10.41 -4.95 -3.12
N SER A 157 -9.90 -5.47 -2.02
CA SER A 157 -10.56 -6.57 -1.29
C SER A 157 -11.85 -6.07 -0.62
N VAL A 158 -12.74 -6.99 -0.24
CA VAL A 158 -14.00 -6.62 0.43
C VAL A 158 -13.73 -5.81 1.70
N ALA A 159 -12.71 -6.17 2.48
CA ALA A 159 -12.37 -5.41 3.68
C ALA A 159 -11.85 -4.00 3.36
N ALA A 160 -11.02 -3.84 2.33
CA ALA A 160 -10.50 -2.55 1.90
C ALA A 160 -11.61 -1.65 1.36
N VAL A 161 -12.47 -2.16 0.47
CA VAL A 161 -13.60 -1.36 -0.05
C VAL A 161 -14.68 -1.08 1.00
N SER A 162 -14.72 -1.86 2.08
CA SER A 162 -15.59 -1.54 3.22
C SER A 162 -15.19 -0.22 3.89
N MET A 163 -13.90 0.12 3.88
CA MET A 163 -13.38 1.38 4.40
C MET A 163 -13.44 2.53 3.38
N SER A 164 -13.62 2.24 2.10
CA SER A 164 -13.72 3.28 1.07
C SER A 164 -15.02 4.08 1.19
N ASP A 165 -14.95 5.36 0.86
CA ASP A 165 -16.11 6.24 0.62
C ASP A 165 -16.41 6.42 -0.87
N ASP A 166 -15.60 5.84 -1.76
CA ASP A 166 -15.86 5.84 -3.19
C ASP A 166 -17.08 4.96 -3.55
N PRO A 167 -18.17 5.54 -4.09
CA PRO A 167 -19.37 4.80 -4.44
C PRO A 167 -19.13 3.77 -5.55
N ASP A 168 -18.21 4.02 -6.48
CA ASP A 168 -17.91 3.10 -7.59
C ASP A 168 -17.15 1.87 -7.09
N ALA A 169 -16.26 2.05 -6.10
CA ALA A 169 -15.57 0.95 -5.45
C ALA A 169 -16.52 0.05 -4.63
N LYS A 170 -17.66 0.59 -4.19
CA LYS A 170 -18.63 -0.12 -3.31
C LYS A 170 -19.81 -0.71 -4.05
N LYS A 171 -20.17 -0.17 -5.21
CA LYS A 171 -21.37 -0.57 -5.94
C LYS A 171 -21.43 -2.07 -6.21
N SER A 172 -22.47 -2.73 -5.71
CA SER A 172 -22.77 -4.16 -5.91
C SER A 172 -21.78 -5.15 -5.27
N PHE A 173 -20.92 -4.72 -4.34
CA PHE A 173 -19.94 -5.58 -3.66
C PHE A 173 -20.21 -5.85 -2.17
N GLY A 174 -21.33 -5.35 -1.64
CA GLY A 174 -21.75 -5.67 -0.27
C GLY A 174 -22.22 -7.12 -0.07
N PRO A 175 -22.41 -7.60 1.18
CA PRO A 175 -22.35 -6.84 2.44
C PRO A 175 -20.90 -6.49 2.84
N PHE A 176 -20.76 -5.34 3.51
CA PHE A 176 -19.46 -4.82 3.90
C PHE A 176 -19.09 -5.25 5.34
N VAL A 177 -17.79 -5.16 5.63
CA VAL A 177 -17.24 -5.48 6.95
C VAL A 177 -17.72 -4.45 7.97
N PRO A 178 -18.36 -4.85 9.09
CA PRO A 178 -18.85 -3.94 10.12
C PRO A 178 -17.73 -3.40 11.01
N GLY A 179 -18.03 -2.37 11.81
CA GLY A 179 -17.09 -1.77 12.75
C GLY A 179 -16.03 -0.91 12.07
N ILE A 180 -16.46 -0.16 11.06
CA ILE A 180 -15.65 0.83 10.35
C ILE A 180 -16.34 2.18 10.47
N GLU A 181 -15.57 3.22 10.78
CA GLU A 181 -16.02 4.60 10.79
C GLU A 181 -15.03 5.46 10.00
N LEU A 182 -15.52 6.51 9.36
CA LEU A 182 -14.71 7.43 8.58
C LEU A 182 -14.81 8.84 9.16
N VAL A 183 -13.68 9.53 9.13
CA VAL A 183 -13.59 10.96 9.41
C VAL A 183 -12.97 11.68 8.22
N PRO A 184 -13.21 12.97 8.02
CA PRO A 184 -12.51 13.73 7.00
C PRO A 184 -10.98 13.69 7.24
N PHE A 185 -10.20 13.46 6.18
CA PHE A 185 -8.74 13.51 6.28
C PHE A 185 -8.27 14.93 6.67
N ASN A 186 -7.22 15.01 7.47
CA ASN A 186 -6.67 16.28 7.96
C ASN A 186 -7.65 17.13 8.79
N ASN A 187 -8.65 16.51 9.43
CA ASN A 187 -9.59 17.17 10.32
C ASN A 187 -9.45 16.63 11.75
N LEU A 188 -8.64 17.32 12.55
CA LEU A 188 -8.34 16.90 13.93
C LEU A 188 -9.58 17.03 14.83
N GLU A 189 -10.42 18.07 14.63
CA GLU A 189 -11.61 18.31 15.44
C GLU A 189 -12.63 17.15 15.27
N ALA A 190 -12.92 16.75 14.04
CA ALA A 190 -13.80 15.61 13.77
C ALA A 190 -13.26 14.30 14.34
N LEU A 191 -11.94 14.12 14.33
CA LEU A 191 -11.30 12.95 14.91
C LEU A 191 -11.42 12.96 16.44
N GLU A 192 -11.18 14.11 17.08
CA GLU A 192 -11.30 14.27 18.53
C GLU A 192 -12.74 14.05 19.00
N GLU A 193 -13.72 14.65 18.33
CA GLU A 193 -15.15 14.41 18.62
C GLU A 193 -15.52 12.91 18.55
N LEU A 194 -15.04 12.21 17.54
CA LEU A 194 -15.29 10.78 17.41
C LEU A 194 -14.62 9.98 18.52
N PHE A 195 -13.38 10.33 18.89
CA PHE A 195 -12.64 9.64 19.94
C PHE A 195 -13.24 9.91 21.32
N ASP A 196 -13.66 11.12 21.60
CA ASP A 196 -14.34 11.44 22.86
C ASP A 196 -15.69 10.71 22.97
N LYS A 197 -16.42 10.53 21.87
CA LYS A 197 -17.71 9.86 21.82
C LYS A 197 -17.65 8.33 21.87
N LYS A 198 -16.67 7.72 21.20
CA LYS A 198 -16.60 6.27 20.94
C LYS A 198 -15.26 5.64 21.31
N GLY A 199 -14.32 6.40 21.87
CA GLY A 199 -12.93 5.98 22.08
C GLY A 199 -12.79 4.64 22.80
N GLU A 200 -13.72 4.29 23.70
CA GLU A 200 -13.73 2.99 24.39
C GLU A 200 -13.85 1.80 23.42
N TYR A 201 -14.51 1.97 22.26
CA TYR A 201 -14.69 0.94 21.24
C TYR A 201 -13.72 1.04 20.07
N ILE A 202 -12.99 2.15 19.95
CA ILE A 202 -12.05 2.35 18.84
C ILE A 202 -10.73 1.63 19.15
N ALA A 203 -10.38 0.65 18.31
CA ALA A 203 -9.12 -0.07 18.42
C ALA A 203 -7.97 0.66 17.72
N ALA A 204 -8.22 1.27 16.57
CA ALA A 204 -7.18 1.94 15.79
C ALA A 204 -7.73 3.06 14.91
N TYR A 205 -6.86 4.03 14.59
CA TYR A 205 -6.95 4.90 13.42
C TYR A 205 -5.98 4.38 12.38
N SER A 206 -6.52 3.85 11.25
CA SER A 206 -5.77 3.23 10.17
C SER A 206 -5.87 4.08 8.91
N VAL A 207 -4.76 4.62 8.41
CA VAL A 207 -4.77 5.71 7.45
C VAL A 207 -3.46 5.82 6.67
N GLU A 208 -3.51 6.39 5.46
CA GLU A 208 -2.32 6.80 4.71
C GLU A 208 -1.72 8.07 5.34
N PRO A 209 -0.40 8.17 5.57
CA PRO A 209 0.21 9.40 6.11
C PRO A 209 0.14 10.58 5.12
N ILE A 210 0.09 10.29 3.83
CA ILE A 210 -0.23 11.20 2.72
C ILE A 210 -1.14 10.40 1.80
N GLN A 211 -2.33 10.88 1.49
CA GLN A 211 -3.22 10.15 0.60
C GLN A 211 -2.73 10.23 -0.85
N GLY A 212 -2.58 9.07 -1.50
CA GLY A 212 -2.09 8.98 -2.87
C GLY A 212 -3.21 9.11 -3.90
N GLU A 213 -4.13 8.17 -3.91
CA GLU A 213 -5.20 8.06 -4.92
C GLU A 213 -6.19 9.25 -4.88
N ALA A 214 -6.39 9.87 -3.73
CA ALA A 214 -7.22 11.06 -3.59
C ALA A 214 -6.64 12.32 -4.27
N GLY A 215 -5.43 12.25 -4.86
CA GLY A 215 -4.79 13.37 -5.55
C GLY A 215 -3.60 13.96 -4.80
N VAL A 216 -2.86 13.13 -4.09
CA VAL A 216 -1.65 13.50 -3.30
C VAL A 216 -2.01 14.54 -2.23
N ILE A 217 -2.90 14.17 -1.32
CA ILE A 217 -3.32 15.05 -0.23
C ILE A 217 -2.30 14.97 0.91
N VAL A 218 -1.55 16.05 1.09
CA VAL A 218 -0.57 16.23 2.16
C VAL A 218 -1.26 16.90 3.34
N PRO A 219 -1.22 16.33 4.57
CA PRO A 219 -1.86 16.96 5.72
C PRO A 219 -1.03 18.14 6.25
N ASP A 220 -1.63 18.95 7.09
CA ASP A 220 -0.97 20.04 7.79
C ASP A 220 0.21 19.53 8.63
N GLU A 221 1.24 20.35 8.78
CA GLU A 221 2.50 19.96 9.44
C GLU A 221 2.29 19.40 10.86
N ASN A 222 1.36 19.97 11.62
CA ASN A 222 1.08 19.57 13.00
C ASN A 222 0.03 18.45 13.12
N TYR A 223 -0.61 18.03 12.02
CA TYR A 223 -1.70 17.06 12.08
C TYR A 223 -1.28 15.74 12.73
N TRP A 224 -0.25 15.10 12.22
CA TRP A 224 0.19 13.80 12.74
C TRP A 224 0.75 13.85 14.18
N PRO A 225 1.53 14.87 14.59
CA PRO A 225 1.90 15.04 15.99
C PRO A 225 0.71 15.12 16.94
N GLU A 226 -0.34 15.86 16.58
CA GLU A 226 -1.54 15.98 17.41
C GLU A 226 -2.40 14.68 17.37
N VAL A 227 -2.56 14.05 16.22
CA VAL A 227 -3.21 12.73 16.10
C VAL A 227 -2.50 11.70 16.98
N SER A 228 -1.17 11.67 16.99
CA SER A 228 -0.41 10.74 17.84
C SER A 228 -0.67 10.96 19.32
N LYS A 229 -0.78 12.22 19.77
CA LYS A 229 -1.14 12.55 21.16
C LYS A 229 -2.57 12.09 21.48
N LEU A 230 -3.50 12.36 20.55
CA LEU A 230 -4.91 11.99 20.70
C LEU A 230 -5.07 10.46 20.77
N CYS A 231 -4.40 9.71 19.90
CA CYS A 231 -4.40 8.25 19.93
C CYS A 231 -3.90 7.72 21.30
N LYS A 232 -2.81 8.28 21.82
CA LYS A 232 -2.28 7.91 23.15
C LYS A 232 -3.26 8.24 24.28
N LYS A 233 -3.89 9.44 24.25
CA LYS A 233 -4.88 9.87 25.25
C LYS A 233 -6.04 8.86 25.36
N HIS A 234 -6.51 8.31 24.25
CA HIS A 234 -7.65 7.40 24.20
C HIS A 234 -7.27 5.91 24.14
N ASN A 235 -5.97 5.57 24.26
CA ASN A 235 -5.48 4.20 24.10
C ASN A 235 -5.98 3.57 22.77
N ILE A 236 -5.69 4.25 21.67
CA ILE A 236 -6.04 3.87 20.29
C ILE A 236 -4.75 3.68 19.52
N LEU A 237 -4.62 2.60 18.74
CA LEU A 237 -3.48 2.38 17.88
C LEU A 237 -3.47 3.36 16.70
N LEU A 238 -2.28 3.89 16.37
CA LEU A 238 -2.05 4.60 15.12
C LEU A 238 -1.40 3.65 14.12
N ALA A 239 -2.11 3.32 13.05
CA ALA A 239 -1.65 2.41 12.02
C ALA A 239 -1.51 3.14 10.68
N PHE A 240 -0.30 3.18 10.11
CA PHE A 240 -0.06 3.82 8.83
C PHE A 240 -0.02 2.83 7.67
N ASP A 241 -0.70 3.18 6.60
CA ASP A 241 -0.54 2.56 5.29
C ASP A 241 0.57 3.30 4.53
N GLU A 242 1.77 2.74 4.56
CA GLU A 242 2.94 3.26 3.84
C GLU A 242 3.19 2.53 2.51
N VAL A 243 2.18 1.84 1.98
CA VAL A 243 2.29 1.06 0.74
C VAL A 243 2.73 1.95 -0.43
N GLN A 244 2.25 3.18 -0.51
CA GLN A 244 2.63 4.14 -1.56
C GLN A 244 3.69 5.13 -1.12
N THR A 245 3.68 5.54 0.12
CA THR A 245 4.52 6.63 0.65
C THR A 245 5.91 6.19 1.09
N GLY A 246 6.11 4.88 1.28
CA GLY A 246 7.38 4.32 1.72
C GLY A 246 8.50 4.33 0.66
N TYR A 247 9.67 3.87 1.08
CA TYR A 247 10.84 3.61 0.23
C TYR A 247 11.35 4.82 -0.54
N GLY A 248 11.47 5.96 0.13
CA GLY A 248 12.07 7.15 -0.43
C GLY A 248 11.14 8.04 -1.26
N ARG A 249 9.87 7.64 -1.48
CA ARG A 249 8.91 8.42 -2.28
C ARG A 249 8.78 9.86 -1.81
N THR A 250 8.83 10.10 -0.51
CA THR A 250 8.65 11.41 0.13
C THR A 250 9.97 12.07 0.56
N GLY A 251 11.12 11.50 0.17
CA GLY A 251 12.45 11.97 0.58
C GLY A 251 12.94 11.41 1.93
N LYS A 252 12.13 10.62 2.61
CA LYS A 252 12.50 9.81 3.79
C LYS A 252 12.25 8.33 3.49
N ASN A 253 12.81 7.41 4.27
CA ASN A 253 12.50 5.97 4.08
C ASN A 253 11.00 5.72 4.16
N PHE A 254 10.31 6.38 5.08
CA PHE A 254 8.85 6.32 5.26
C PHE A 254 8.30 7.71 5.54
N ALA A 255 7.05 7.99 5.11
CA ALA A 255 6.46 9.32 5.25
C ALA A 255 6.25 9.75 6.71
N HIS A 256 5.99 8.82 7.63
CA HIS A 256 5.84 9.15 9.05
C HIS A 256 7.06 9.85 9.64
N GLN A 257 8.25 9.63 9.06
CA GLN A 257 9.51 10.28 9.48
C GLN A 257 9.55 11.77 9.15
N LEU A 258 8.76 12.25 8.17
CA LEU A 258 8.62 13.69 7.90
C LEU A 258 8.02 14.44 9.06
N TYR A 259 7.12 13.79 9.78
CA TYR A 259 6.34 14.36 10.87
C TYR A 259 6.87 14.00 12.28
N ASN A 260 7.98 13.29 12.36
CA ASN A 260 8.54 12.79 13.63
C ASN A 260 7.53 11.95 14.43
N VAL A 261 6.65 11.23 13.79
CA VAL A 261 5.65 10.38 14.42
C VAL A 261 5.96 8.91 14.14
N LYS A 262 6.07 8.10 15.17
CA LYS A 262 6.21 6.66 15.03
C LYS A 262 4.83 6.02 15.20
N PRO A 263 4.30 5.32 14.17
CA PRO A 263 3.06 4.57 14.30
C PRO A 263 3.25 3.31 15.16
N ASP A 264 2.15 2.72 15.61
CA ASP A 264 2.15 1.44 16.32
C ASP A 264 2.28 0.26 15.36
N LEU A 265 1.68 0.41 14.16
CA LEU A 265 1.75 -0.53 13.04
C LEU A 265 1.97 0.22 11.73
N MET A 266 2.66 -0.40 10.79
CA MET A 266 2.76 0.10 9.43
C MET A 266 2.66 -1.03 8.41
N GLY A 267 1.84 -0.83 7.38
CA GLY A 267 1.76 -1.67 6.19
C GLY A 267 2.63 -1.12 5.07
N CYS A 268 3.41 -1.97 4.42
CA CYS A 268 4.27 -1.60 3.30
C CYS A 268 4.07 -2.55 2.11
N GLY A 269 4.29 -2.06 0.90
CA GLY A 269 4.14 -2.84 -0.33
C GLY A 269 4.83 -2.15 -1.49
N LYS A 270 4.29 -2.29 -2.70
CA LYS A 270 4.78 -1.62 -3.92
C LYS A 270 6.30 -1.71 -4.06
N ALA A 271 7.05 -0.64 -3.76
CA ALA A 271 8.51 -0.61 -3.91
C ALA A 271 9.27 -1.63 -3.04
N THR A 272 8.62 -2.26 -2.05
CA THR A 272 9.19 -3.40 -1.30
C THR A 272 9.66 -4.52 -2.24
N GLY A 273 8.97 -4.74 -3.35
CA GLY A 273 9.29 -5.78 -4.34
C GLY A 273 10.33 -5.38 -5.38
N GLY A 274 10.88 -4.17 -5.30
CA GLY A 274 11.90 -3.69 -6.23
C GLY A 274 11.43 -3.57 -7.68
N GLY A 275 10.11 -3.51 -7.92
CA GLY A 275 9.52 -3.49 -9.27
C GLY A 275 9.58 -4.84 -10.01
N ILE A 276 10.01 -5.92 -9.36
CA ILE A 276 10.18 -7.24 -10.00
C ILE A 276 9.21 -8.26 -9.42
N LEU A 277 9.04 -8.29 -8.09
CA LEU A 277 8.21 -9.27 -7.41
C LEU A 277 7.16 -8.57 -6.53
N PRO A 278 5.93 -9.12 -6.44
CA PRO A 278 4.95 -8.62 -5.48
C PRO A 278 5.36 -9.05 -4.07
N ILE A 279 5.78 -8.09 -3.25
CA ILE A 279 6.13 -8.30 -1.83
C ILE A 279 5.55 -7.16 -1.02
N SER A 280 5.03 -7.49 0.15
CA SER A 280 4.57 -6.55 1.16
C SER A 280 4.85 -7.07 2.56
N PHE A 281 4.64 -6.25 3.58
CA PHE A 281 4.74 -6.69 4.97
C PHE A 281 3.94 -5.76 5.88
N VAL A 282 3.68 -6.25 7.08
CA VAL A 282 3.29 -5.42 8.23
C VAL A 282 4.42 -5.43 9.23
N ALA A 283 4.79 -4.26 9.71
CA ALA A 283 5.71 -4.10 10.82
C ALA A 283 5.01 -3.38 11.98
N GLY A 284 5.31 -3.75 13.21
CA GLY A 284 4.63 -3.19 14.37
C GLY A 284 5.35 -3.44 15.69
N ARG A 285 4.75 -2.92 16.76
CA ARG A 285 5.17 -3.16 18.13
C ARG A 285 4.98 -4.62 18.54
N ASP A 286 5.73 -5.08 19.52
CA ASP A 286 5.71 -6.46 20.01
C ASP A 286 4.38 -6.88 20.68
N ASP A 287 3.66 -5.92 21.23
CA ASP A 287 2.40 -6.13 21.95
C ASP A 287 1.12 -6.06 21.09
N VAL A 288 1.26 -5.92 19.75
CA VAL A 288 0.13 -5.79 18.82
C VAL A 288 -0.07 -7.05 17.90
#